data_af30fe5087ad5acddbe1a729d09375fe
#
_entry.id   af30fe5087ad5acddbe1a729d09375fe
#
_cell.length_a   1.000
_cell.length_b   1.000
_cell.length_c   1.000
_cell.angle_alpha   90.00
_cell.angle_beta   90.00
_cell.angle_gamma   90.00
#
_symmetry.space_group_name_H-M   'P 1'
#
loop_
_entity.id
_entity.type
_entity.pdbx_description
1 polymer ?
#
loop_
_entity_poly.entity_id
_entity_poly.type
_entity_poly.pdbx_seq_one_letter_code
_entity_poly.pdbx_strand_id
1 'polypeptide(L)'
;MLRLGKWSYKNRNRLLVIFVLLILVVCYHYNRTFSLLNWQISFPLIVLGQTIRIWSVGVRESNRHFKIPVTAGPYAHLRNPSYLGTFFIGLGIVIMGGLLLFIPIYLALFFLLYQPTIVWEEDKLARKYGEPYVTYISTVPRWIPSIRPYPHRSAHTFLIREAFKREWGMILAILGLSLLMTMLTWLR
;
A
#
# COMPACT_ATOMS: atom_id res chain seq x y z
N MET A 1 -19.05 -9.91 7.16
CA MET A 1 -17.87 -9.35 6.44
C MET A 1 -17.92 -7.83 6.27
N LEU A 2 -18.99 -7.21 5.80
CA LEU A 2 -19.04 -5.75 5.53
C LEU A 2 -18.82 -4.86 6.78
N ARG A 3 -19.33 -5.25 7.95
CA ARG A 3 -19.09 -4.51 9.20
C ARG A 3 -17.61 -4.54 9.60
N LEU A 4 -16.97 -5.70 9.48
CA LEU A 4 -15.53 -5.87 9.73
C LEU A 4 -14.71 -5.05 8.72
N GLY A 5 -15.08 -5.04 7.44
CA GLY A 5 -14.42 -4.25 6.41
C GLY A 5 -14.45 -2.74 6.69
N LYS A 6 -15.60 -2.22 7.11
CA LYS A 6 -15.73 -0.80 7.51
C LYS A 6 -14.89 -0.46 8.75
N TRP A 7 -14.82 -1.37 9.73
CA TRP A 7 -13.97 -1.19 10.91
C TRP A 7 -12.49 -1.21 10.54
N SER A 8 -12.04 -2.21 9.75
CA SER A 8 -10.67 -2.30 9.26
C SER A 8 -10.28 -1.07 8.45
N TYR A 9 -11.14 -0.60 7.55
CA TYR A 9 -10.93 0.62 6.78
C TYR A 9 -10.64 1.84 7.67
N LYS A 10 -11.37 2.00 8.77
CA LYS A 10 -11.18 3.12 9.70
C LYS A 10 -9.91 3.00 10.54
N ASN A 11 -9.53 1.78 10.93
CA ASN A 11 -8.50 1.55 11.94
C ASN A 11 -7.16 1.08 11.35
N ARG A 12 -7.10 0.64 10.08
CA ARG A 12 -5.90 0.06 9.46
C ARG A 12 -4.64 0.92 9.63
N ASN A 13 -4.76 2.23 9.42
CA ASN A 13 -3.61 3.13 9.53
C ASN A 13 -3.10 3.22 10.98
N ARG A 14 -4.02 3.28 11.96
CA ARG A 14 -3.66 3.30 13.38
C ARG A 14 -2.96 2.01 13.79
N LEU A 15 -3.49 0.87 13.36
CA LEU A 15 -2.92 -0.44 13.67
C LEU A 15 -1.55 -0.65 13.01
N LEU A 16 -1.37 -0.17 11.78
CA LEU A 16 -0.06 -0.19 11.12
C LEU A 16 0.94 0.72 11.83
N VAL A 17 0.53 1.91 12.25
CA VAL A 17 1.40 2.81 13.02
C VAL A 17 1.82 2.17 14.34
N ILE A 18 0.87 1.57 15.08
CA ILE A 18 1.16 0.84 16.33
C ILE A 18 2.16 -0.30 16.06
N PHE A 19 1.97 -1.05 14.99
CA PHE A 19 2.87 -2.13 14.60
C PHE A 19 4.29 -1.63 14.26
N VAL A 20 4.39 -0.50 13.54
CA VAL A 20 5.69 0.14 13.25
C VAL A 20 6.37 0.63 14.52
N LEU A 21 5.61 1.25 15.44
CA LEU A 21 6.14 1.68 16.75
C LEU A 21 6.64 0.48 17.57
N LEU A 22 5.91 -0.64 17.55
CA LEU A 22 6.36 -1.88 18.20
C LEU A 22 7.69 -2.38 17.60
N ILE A 23 7.83 -2.37 16.27
CA ILE A 23 9.09 -2.73 15.61
C ILE A 23 10.22 -1.80 16.11
N LEU A 24 10.01 -0.49 16.17
CA LEU A 24 11.02 0.46 16.65
C LEU A 24 11.44 0.18 18.09
N VAL A 25 10.47 -0.08 18.98
CA VAL A 25 10.75 -0.41 20.40
C VAL A 25 11.56 -1.70 20.49
N VAL A 26 11.19 -2.73 19.73
CA VAL A 26 11.90 -4.01 19.72
C VAL A 26 13.31 -3.85 19.13
N CYS A 27 13.48 -3.13 18.04
CA CYS A 27 14.79 -2.84 17.46
C CYS A 27 15.66 -2.07 18.45
N TYR A 28 15.09 -1.09 19.16
CA TYR A 28 15.79 -0.35 20.20
C TYR A 28 16.22 -1.24 21.36
N HIS A 29 15.33 -2.07 21.88
CA HIS A 29 15.60 -2.90 23.07
C HIS A 29 16.60 -4.02 22.81
N TYR A 30 16.53 -4.66 21.64
CA TYR A 30 17.41 -5.80 21.30
C TYR A 30 18.71 -5.40 20.59
N ASN A 31 19.10 -4.12 20.59
CA ASN A 31 20.34 -3.63 19.97
C ASN A 31 20.52 -4.15 18.52
N ARG A 32 19.44 -4.25 17.76
CA ARG A 32 19.54 -4.68 16.38
C ARG A 32 20.17 -3.59 15.55
N THR A 33 21.38 -3.86 15.10
CA THR A 33 22.10 -2.99 14.18
C THR A 33 21.58 -3.17 12.78
N PHE A 34 21.49 -2.09 12.05
CA PHE A 34 21.24 -2.10 10.62
C PHE A 34 22.35 -2.86 9.90
N SER A 35 22.00 -3.94 9.22
CA SER A 35 22.94 -4.53 8.28
C SER A 35 22.79 -3.83 6.91
N LEU A 36 23.91 -3.64 6.22
CA LEU A 36 23.90 -3.12 4.86
C LEU A 36 23.00 -3.96 3.93
N LEU A 37 23.00 -5.27 4.14
CA LEU A 37 22.14 -6.21 3.40
C LEU A 37 20.66 -5.91 3.59
N ASN A 38 20.22 -5.62 4.83
CA ASN A 38 18.82 -5.26 5.09
C ASN A 38 18.43 -3.98 4.34
N TRP A 39 19.31 -3.00 4.28
CA TRP A 39 19.10 -1.78 3.51
C TRP A 39 19.01 -2.03 2.01
N GLN A 40 19.90 -2.84 1.46
CA GLN A 40 19.93 -3.18 0.04
C GLN A 40 18.64 -3.88 -0.43
N ILE A 41 17.99 -4.65 0.45
CA ILE A 41 16.71 -5.31 0.15
C ILE A 41 15.53 -4.38 0.41
N SER A 42 15.55 -3.64 1.52
CA SER A 42 14.42 -2.81 1.96
C SER A 42 14.19 -1.61 1.05
N PHE A 43 15.28 -0.93 0.67
CA PHE A 43 15.19 0.29 -0.12
C PHE A 43 14.49 0.08 -1.48
N PRO A 44 14.86 -0.92 -2.30
CA PRO A 44 14.13 -1.22 -3.54
C PRO A 44 12.65 -1.55 -3.32
N LEU A 45 12.32 -2.28 -2.26
CA LEU A 45 10.93 -2.60 -1.94
C LEU A 45 10.12 -1.35 -1.59
N ILE A 46 10.67 -0.46 -0.77
CA ILE A 46 10.04 0.80 -0.40
C ILE A 46 9.84 1.69 -1.62
N VAL A 47 10.87 1.83 -2.45
CA VAL A 47 10.81 2.63 -3.69
C VAL A 47 9.79 2.05 -4.66
N LEU A 48 9.79 0.74 -4.88
CA LEU A 48 8.79 0.05 -5.71
C LEU A 48 7.37 0.30 -5.19
N GLY A 49 7.16 0.12 -3.89
CA GLY A 49 5.87 0.33 -3.26
C GLY A 49 5.38 1.77 -3.39
N GLN A 50 6.26 2.74 -3.16
CA GLN A 50 5.93 4.17 -3.30
C GLN A 50 5.65 4.56 -4.75
N THR A 51 6.40 4.01 -5.71
CA THR A 51 6.18 4.23 -7.14
C THR A 51 4.81 3.72 -7.58
N ILE A 52 4.43 2.50 -7.17
CA ILE A 52 3.10 1.92 -7.43
C ILE A 52 2.01 2.81 -6.83
N ARG A 53 2.19 3.35 -5.62
CA ARG A 53 1.23 4.23 -4.98
C ARG A 53 1.09 5.56 -5.72
N ILE A 54 2.19 6.22 -6.03
CA ILE A 54 2.20 7.49 -6.80
C ILE A 54 1.47 7.29 -8.13
N TRP A 55 1.78 6.23 -8.86
CA TRP A 55 1.10 5.90 -10.12
C TRP A 55 -0.40 5.67 -9.93
N SER A 56 -0.78 4.86 -8.93
CA SER A 56 -2.18 4.58 -8.62
C SER A 56 -2.96 5.84 -8.25
N VAL A 57 -2.39 6.66 -7.38
CA VAL A 57 -3.04 7.89 -6.91
C VAL A 57 -3.16 8.91 -8.04
N GLY A 58 -2.12 9.10 -8.85
CA GLY A 58 -2.14 10.05 -9.97
C GLY A 58 -3.19 9.70 -11.02
N VAL A 59 -3.37 8.41 -11.33
CA VAL A 59 -4.44 7.95 -12.22
C VAL A 59 -5.81 8.11 -11.58
N ARG A 60 -5.97 7.78 -10.30
CA ARG A 60 -7.24 7.90 -9.59
C ARG A 60 -7.70 9.36 -9.47
N GLU A 61 -6.80 10.28 -9.15
CA GLU A 61 -7.14 11.69 -8.99
C GLU A 61 -7.51 12.34 -10.35
N SER A 62 -6.92 11.90 -11.48
CA SER A 62 -7.34 12.39 -12.81
C SER A 62 -8.77 11.98 -13.16
N ASN A 63 -9.24 10.86 -12.64
CA ASN A 63 -10.58 10.31 -12.89
C ASN A 63 -11.61 10.71 -11.82
N ARG A 64 -11.25 11.56 -10.86
CA ARG A 64 -12.11 11.91 -9.71
C ARG A 64 -13.46 12.53 -10.09
N HIS A 65 -13.48 13.26 -11.19
CA HIS A 65 -14.67 13.95 -11.68
C HIS A 65 -15.54 13.12 -12.64
N PHE A 66 -15.05 11.96 -13.08
CA PHE A 66 -15.80 11.07 -13.95
C PHE A 66 -16.71 10.14 -13.13
N LYS A 67 -17.93 9.93 -13.66
CA LYS A 67 -18.92 9.00 -13.07
C LYS A 67 -18.70 7.53 -13.46
N ILE A 68 -17.50 7.19 -13.90
CA ILE A 68 -17.11 5.85 -14.35
C ILE A 68 -16.02 5.28 -13.43
N PRO A 69 -15.93 3.95 -13.27
CA PRO A 69 -14.86 3.35 -12.50
C PRO A 69 -13.49 3.62 -13.11
N VAL A 70 -12.48 3.76 -12.26
CA VAL A 70 -11.08 3.86 -12.71
C VAL A 70 -10.58 2.50 -13.10
N THR A 71 -10.32 2.30 -14.39
CA THR A 71 -9.87 1.01 -14.96
C THR A 71 -8.58 1.14 -15.77
N ALA A 72 -7.91 2.30 -15.68
CA ALA A 72 -6.74 2.64 -16.45
C ALA A 72 -5.44 2.57 -15.65
N GLY A 73 -4.30 2.63 -16.33
CA GLY A 73 -2.97 2.56 -15.70
C GLY A 73 -2.81 1.28 -14.87
N PRO A 74 -2.36 1.37 -13.61
CA PRO A 74 -2.17 0.20 -12.76
C PRO A 74 -3.49 -0.53 -12.46
N TYR A 75 -4.63 0.17 -12.53
CA TYR A 75 -5.96 -0.44 -12.34
C TYR A 75 -6.38 -1.33 -13.51
N ALA A 76 -5.74 -1.23 -14.68
CA ALA A 76 -5.98 -2.17 -15.77
C ALA A 76 -5.40 -3.58 -15.49
N HIS A 77 -4.50 -3.67 -14.55
CA HIS A 77 -3.80 -4.92 -14.21
C HIS A 77 -4.18 -5.47 -12.82
N LEU A 78 -4.58 -4.60 -11.90
CA LEU A 78 -4.86 -4.95 -10.51
C LEU A 78 -5.97 -4.05 -9.96
N ARG A 79 -6.95 -4.63 -9.23
CA ARG A 79 -8.06 -3.83 -8.66
C ARG A 79 -7.61 -2.82 -7.62
N ASN A 80 -6.59 -3.15 -6.84
CA ASN A 80 -6.18 -2.40 -5.65
C ASN A 80 -4.67 -2.10 -5.64
N PRO A 81 -4.12 -1.43 -6.68
CA PRO A 81 -2.67 -1.24 -6.80
C PRO A 81 -2.06 -0.42 -5.66
N SER A 82 -2.79 0.55 -5.11
CA SER A 82 -2.32 1.33 -3.94
C SER A 82 -2.08 0.45 -2.71
N TYR A 83 -2.83 -0.64 -2.53
CA TYR A 83 -2.63 -1.58 -1.41
C TYR A 83 -1.44 -2.49 -1.67
N LEU A 84 -1.18 -2.89 -2.90
CA LEU A 84 0.04 -3.60 -3.27
C LEU A 84 1.28 -2.72 -2.98
N GLY A 85 1.22 -1.43 -3.30
CA GLY A 85 2.27 -0.47 -2.95
C GLY A 85 2.48 -0.37 -1.43
N THR A 86 1.38 -0.30 -0.64
CA THR A 86 1.45 -0.30 0.82
C THR A 86 2.06 -1.59 1.36
N PHE A 87 1.75 -2.74 0.75
CA PHE A 87 2.34 -4.03 1.09
C PHE A 87 3.87 -4.02 0.95
N PHE A 88 4.39 -3.54 -0.17
CA PHE A 88 5.84 -3.49 -0.38
C PHE A 88 6.54 -2.50 0.55
N ILE A 89 5.95 -1.33 0.82
CA ILE A 89 6.48 -0.36 1.79
C ILE A 89 6.58 -0.99 3.18
N GLY A 90 5.50 -1.60 3.65
CA GLY A 90 5.48 -2.21 4.98
C GLY A 90 6.45 -3.40 5.11
N LEU A 91 6.54 -4.24 4.07
CA LEU A 91 7.51 -5.34 4.02
C LEU A 91 8.95 -4.81 4.07
N GLY A 92 9.25 -3.76 3.31
CA GLY A 92 10.55 -3.08 3.33
C GLY A 92 10.89 -2.54 4.73
N ILE A 93 9.94 -1.89 5.42
CA ILE A 93 10.14 -1.40 6.80
C ILE A 93 10.45 -2.54 7.77
N VAL A 94 9.74 -3.67 7.67
CA VAL A 94 9.99 -4.85 8.53
C VAL A 94 11.39 -5.42 8.29
N ILE A 95 11.79 -5.58 7.03
CA ILE A 95 13.13 -6.08 6.68
C ILE A 95 14.21 -5.09 7.13
N MET A 96 13.97 -3.79 6.98
CA MET A 96 14.86 -2.73 7.45
C MET A 96 15.16 -2.86 8.95
N GLY A 97 14.17 -3.22 9.76
CA GLY A 97 14.35 -3.50 11.19
C GLY A 97 15.17 -4.74 11.53
N GLY A 98 15.53 -5.58 10.56
CA GLY A 98 16.32 -6.80 10.77
C GLY A 98 15.62 -7.90 11.59
N LEU A 99 14.33 -7.78 11.79
CA LEU A 99 13.52 -8.69 12.60
C LEU A 99 12.74 -9.66 11.72
N LEU A 100 13.42 -10.67 11.17
CA LEU A 100 12.81 -11.63 10.23
C LEU A 100 11.56 -12.32 10.79
N LEU A 101 11.48 -12.52 12.11
CA LEU A 101 10.28 -13.07 12.77
C LEU A 101 9.05 -12.18 12.62
N PHE A 102 9.22 -10.86 12.38
CA PHE A 102 8.11 -9.95 12.16
C PHE A 102 7.54 -10.03 10.74
N ILE A 103 8.21 -10.68 9.80
CA ILE A 103 7.69 -10.87 8.44
C ILE A 103 6.37 -11.67 8.45
N PRO A 104 6.29 -12.88 9.02
CA PRO A 104 5.02 -13.61 9.07
C PRO A 104 3.94 -12.87 9.86
N ILE A 105 4.31 -12.16 10.93
CA ILE A 105 3.37 -11.34 11.69
C ILE A 105 2.82 -10.20 10.83
N TYR A 106 3.69 -9.51 10.08
CA TYR A 106 3.30 -8.47 9.15
C TYR A 106 2.36 -9.00 8.05
N LEU A 107 2.70 -10.13 7.43
CA LEU A 107 1.88 -10.75 6.40
C LEU A 107 0.48 -11.08 6.93
N ALA A 108 0.40 -11.73 8.09
CA ALA A 108 -0.87 -12.05 8.74
C ALA A 108 -1.67 -10.77 9.03
N LEU A 109 -1.07 -9.76 9.67
CA LEU A 109 -1.70 -8.51 10.01
C LEU A 109 -2.17 -7.75 8.75
N PHE A 110 -1.33 -7.71 7.72
CA PHE A 110 -1.68 -7.06 6.46
C PHE A 110 -2.92 -7.69 5.83
N PHE A 111 -2.94 -9.00 5.64
CA PHE A 111 -4.10 -9.67 5.03
C PHE A 111 -5.34 -9.61 5.90
N LEU A 112 -5.22 -9.73 7.22
CA LEU A 112 -6.34 -9.58 8.16
C LEU A 112 -7.00 -8.19 8.10
N LEU A 113 -6.21 -7.14 7.86
CA LEU A 113 -6.72 -5.76 7.76
C LEU A 113 -7.19 -5.40 6.36
N TYR A 114 -6.40 -5.75 5.34
CA TYR A 114 -6.66 -5.27 3.98
C TYR A 114 -7.68 -6.12 3.23
N GLN A 115 -7.75 -7.43 3.47
CA GLN A 115 -8.74 -8.26 2.77
C GLN A 115 -10.19 -7.81 3.08
N PRO A 116 -10.63 -7.65 4.34
CA PRO A 116 -11.98 -7.18 4.61
C PRO A 116 -12.20 -5.72 4.17
N THR A 117 -11.14 -4.88 4.23
CA THR A 117 -11.20 -3.51 3.72
C THR A 117 -11.49 -3.48 2.22
N ILE A 118 -10.78 -4.29 1.43
CA ILE A 118 -10.94 -4.37 -0.03
C ILE A 118 -12.34 -4.87 -0.38
N VAL A 119 -12.82 -5.93 0.27
CA VAL A 119 -14.18 -6.46 0.05
C VAL A 119 -15.23 -5.38 0.31
N TRP A 120 -15.07 -4.60 1.37
CA TRP A 120 -15.98 -3.49 1.67
C TRP A 120 -15.91 -2.36 0.63
N GLU A 121 -14.70 -2.00 0.18
CA GLU A 121 -14.53 -0.97 -0.86
C GLU A 121 -15.08 -1.45 -2.21
N GLU A 122 -14.84 -2.69 -2.61
CA GLU A 122 -15.39 -3.28 -3.85
C GLU A 122 -16.92 -3.30 -3.83
N ASP A 123 -17.57 -3.68 -2.71
CA ASP A 123 -19.02 -3.63 -2.54
C ASP A 123 -19.55 -2.19 -2.69
N LYS A 124 -18.88 -1.23 -2.05
CA LYS A 124 -19.23 0.19 -2.17
C LYS A 124 -19.10 0.70 -3.60
N LEU A 125 -18.07 0.31 -4.33
CA LEU A 125 -17.84 0.71 -5.71
C LEU A 125 -18.84 0.02 -6.67
N ALA A 126 -19.17 -1.26 -6.42
CA ALA A 126 -20.20 -1.97 -7.17
C ALA A 126 -21.57 -1.30 -7.05
N ARG A 127 -21.96 -0.88 -5.84
CA ARG A 127 -23.20 -0.12 -5.63
C ARG A 127 -23.17 1.27 -6.29
N LYS A 128 -22.00 1.90 -6.37
CA LYS A 128 -21.84 3.24 -6.95
C LYS A 128 -21.87 3.23 -8.47
N TYR A 129 -21.20 2.26 -9.09
CA TYR A 129 -20.96 2.23 -10.54
C TYR A 129 -21.78 1.17 -11.28
N GLY A 130 -22.40 0.23 -10.56
CA GLY A 130 -23.24 -0.81 -11.15
C GLY A 130 -22.47 -1.80 -12.04
N GLU A 131 -23.14 -2.21 -13.13
CA GLU A 131 -22.65 -3.21 -14.08
C GLU A 131 -21.24 -2.95 -14.64
N PRO A 132 -20.83 -1.72 -14.99
CA PRO A 132 -19.47 -1.44 -15.45
C PRO A 132 -18.39 -1.84 -14.45
N TYR A 133 -18.64 -1.71 -13.14
CA TYR A 133 -17.68 -2.14 -12.13
C TYR A 133 -17.73 -3.65 -11.88
N VAL A 134 -18.90 -4.26 -11.94
CA VAL A 134 -19.07 -5.72 -11.81
C VAL A 134 -18.32 -6.44 -12.93
N THR A 135 -18.45 -6.00 -14.17
CA THR A 135 -17.69 -6.52 -15.31
C THR A 135 -16.18 -6.34 -15.14
N TYR A 136 -15.75 -5.18 -14.64
CA TYR A 136 -14.35 -4.93 -14.35
C TYR A 136 -13.78 -5.91 -13.31
N ILE A 137 -14.47 -6.12 -12.18
CA ILE A 137 -13.97 -7.02 -11.12
C ILE A 137 -14.05 -8.50 -11.47
N SER A 138 -14.85 -8.90 -12.46
CA SER A 138 -14.86 -10.28 -12.96
C SER A 138 -13.60 -10.61 -13.79
N THR A 139 -12.97 -9.60 -14.37
CA THR A 139 -11.83 -9.76 -15.30
C THR A 139 -10.49 -9.45 -14.63
N VAL A 140 -10.40 -8.36 -13.85
CA VAL A 140 -9.16 -7.90 -13.25
C VAL A 140 -8.93 -8.57 -11.88
N PRO A 141 -7.75 -9.12 -11.60
CA PRO A 141 -7.47 -9.80 -10.33
C PRO A 141 -7.33 -8.82 -9.16
N ARG A 142 -7.52 -9.35 -7.93
CA ARG A 142 -7.49 -8.57 -6.69
C ARG A 142 -6.10 -8.31 -6.15
N TRP A 143 -5.20 -9.30 -6.18
CA TRP A 143 -3.90 -9.28 -5.49
C TRP A 143 -2.69 -9.42 -6.42
N ILE A 144 -2.75 -10.32 -7.39
CA ILE A 144 -1.63 -10.59 -8.31
C ILE A 144 -1.90 -9.86 -9.62
N PRO A 145 -1.02 -8.93 -10.05
CA PRO A 145 -1.25 -8.19 -11.28
C PRO A 145 -1.36 -9.10 -12.51
N SER A 146 -2.36 -8.87 -13.35
CA SER A 146 -2.47 -9.53 -14.65
C SER A 146 -1.45 -8.95 -15.63
N ILE A 147 -0.82 -9.79 -16.43
CA ILE A 147 0.06 -9.36 -17.52
C ILE A 147 -0.76 -8.65 -18.61
N ARG A 148 -1.96 -9.17 -18.91
CA ARG A 148 -2.85 -8.57 -19.90
C ARG A 148 -3.69 -7.49 -19.25
N PRO A 149 -3.69 -6.25 -19.81
CA PRO A 149 -4.50 -5.15 -19.26
C PRO A 149 -5.99 -5.40 -19.54
N TYR A 150 -6.85 -4.81 -18.72
CA TYR A 150 -8.30 -4.79 -18.93
C TYR A 150 -8.64 -4.16 -20.28
N PRO A 151 -9.43 -4.86 -21.16
CA PRO A 151 -9.67 -4.42 -22.53
C PRO A 151 -10.41 -3.05 -22.62
N HIS A 152 -11.41 -2.86 -21.74
CA HIS A 152 -12.25 -1.66 -21.72
C HIS A 152 -11.72 -0.60 -20.77
N ARG A 153 -10.45 -0.21 -20.96
CA ARG A 153 -9.77 0.80 -20.12
C ARG A 153 -10.44 2.17 -20.31
N SER A 154 -10.68 2.86 -19.20
CA SER A 154 -11.08 4.26 -19.26
C SER A 154 -9.94 5.13 -19.82
N ALA A 155 -10.26 6.14 -20.61
CA ALA A 155 -9.31 7.19 -20.95
C ALA A 155 -8.91 7.93 -19.67
N HIS A 156 -7.61 8.18 -19.49
CA HIS A 156 -7.11 8.87 -18.31
C HIS A 156 -5.87 9.69 -18.62
N THR A 157 -5.62 10.66 -17.78
CA THR A 157 -4.36 11.40 -17.70
C THR A 157 -3.70 11.11 -16.37
N PHE A 158 -2.38 11.09 -16.33
CA PHE A 158 -1.64 10.94 -15.07
C PHE A 158 -1.34 12.33 -14.50
N LEU A 159 -1.86 12.61 -13.30
CA LEU A 159 -1.65 13.90 -12.63
C LEU A 159 -0.57 13.77 -11.56
N ILE A 160 0.69 13.96 -11.96
CA ILE A 160 1.87 13.82 -11.09
C ILE A 160 1.80 14.76 -9.87
N ARG A 161 1.40 16.01 -10.07
CA ARG A 161 1.27 17.01 -9.00
C ARG A 161 0.29 16.57 -7.92
N GLU A 162 -0.89 16.08 -8.31
CA GLU A 162 -1.91 15.61 -7.37
C GLU A 162 -1.49 14.30 -6.70
N ALA A 163 -0.76 13.44 -7.40
CA ALA A 163 -0.19 12.23 -6.82
C ALA A 163 0.79 12.57 -5.68
N PHE A 164 1.76 13.44 -5.92
CA PHE A 164 2.71 13.88 -4.89
C PHE A 164 2.02 14.60 -3.73
N LYS A 165 1.08 15.50 -4.01
CA LYS A 165 0.33 16.21 -2.97
C LYS A 165 -0.44 15.26 -2.04
N ARG A 166 -0.96 14.14 -2.56
CA ARG A 166 -1.65 13.11 -1.77
C ARG A 166 -0.71 12.18 -1.03
N GLU A 167 0.44 11.87 -1.62
CA GLU A 167 1.43 10.93 -1.06
C GLU A 167 2.50 11.61 -0.20
N TRP A 168 2.54 12.96 -0.13
CA TRP A 168 3.55 13.71 0.58
C TRP A 168 3.74 13.28 2.04
N GLY A 169 2.63 13.12 2.77
CA GLY A 169 2.67 12.66 4.16
C GLY A 169 3.27 11.24 4.31
N MET A 170 2.98 10.34 3.37
CA MET A 170 3.58 8.99 3.38
C MET A 170 5.07 9.05 3.08
N ILE A 171 5.48 9.87 2.11
CA ILE A 171 6.89 10.06 1.75
C ILE A 171 7.67 10.60 2.95
N LEU A 172 7.16 11.63 3.62
CA LEU A 172 7.78 12.18 4.83
C LEU A 172 7.84 11.16 5.98
N ALA A 173 6.79 10.37 6.16
CA ALA A 173 6.77 9.33 7.18
C ALA A 173 7.84 8.24 6.91
N ILE A 174 8.00 7.82 5.65
CA ILE A 174 9.03 6.86 5.25
C ILE A 174 10.43 7.44 5.48
N LEU A 175 10.68 8.67 5.04
CA LEU A 175 11.98 9.33 5.21
C LEU A 175 12.32 9.53 6.69
N GLY A 176 11.37 10.03 7.49
CA GLY A 176 11.54 10.23 8.93
C GLY A 176 11.80 8.91 9.67
N LEU A 177 11.07 7.86 9.34
CA LEU A 177 11.27 6.54 9.91
C LEU A 177 12.65 5.96 9.53
N SER A 178 13.03 6.06 8.26
CA SER A 178 14.34 5.59 7.78
C SER A 178 15.48 6.34 8.48
N LEU A 179 15.37 7.65 8.62
CA LEU A 179 16.34 8.48 9.33
C LEU A 179 16.43 8.10 10.81
N LEU A 180 15.27 7.97 11.48
CA LEU A 180 15.22 7.56 12.89
C LEU A 180 15.87 6.20 13.09
N MET A 181 15.56 5.22 12.26
CA MET A 181 16.17 3.90 12.33
C MET A 181 17.69 3.97 12.13
N THR A 182 18.18 4.77 11.20
CA THR A 182 19.61 4.97 10.97
C THR A 182 20.28 5.66 12.18
N MET A 183 19.68 6.71 12.73
CA MET A 183 20.20 7.39 13.92
C MET A 183 20.30 6.46 15.13
N LEU A 184 19.29 5.61 15.35
CA LEU A 184 19.32 4.65 16.47
C LEU A 184 20.47 3.64 16.37
N THR A 185 21.06 3.45 15.18
CA THR A 185 22.24 2.60 15.01
C THR A 185 23.55 3.34 15.22
N TRP A 186 23.60 4.65 14.94
CA TRP A 186 24.79 5.47 15.08
C TRP A 186 25.03 5.97 16.53
N LEU A 187 23.98 6.11 17.31
CA LEU A 187 24.04 6.58 18.70
C LEU A 187 24.44 5.47 19.69
N ARG A 188 24.80 4.30 19.21
CA ARG A 188 25.21 3.13 20.01
C ARG A 188 26.53 2.57 19.55
#